data_da2fea43e94e31fa4176263f1610c81d
#
_entry.id   da2fea43e94e31fa4176263f1610c81d
#
_cell.length_a   1.000
_cell.length_b   1.000
_cell.length_c   1.000
_cell.angle_alpha   90.00
_cell.angle_beta   90.00
_cell.angle_gamma   90.00
#
_symmetry.space_group_name_H-M   'P 1'
#
loop_
_entity.id
_entity.type
_entity.pdbx_description
1 polymer ?
#
loop_
_entity_poly.entity_id
_entity_poly.type
_entity_poly.pdbx_seq_one_letter_code
_entity_poly.pdbx_strand_id
1 'polypeptide(L)'
;MKRWEPVVELTKKEQFIIKRLKRTRKLFAFLRLHRHELFNDSFQEELEGMYRGTGAGDEPVPPAQLCMALVLQGYHRISDAEAVELTMMDLRWQMVLGCVGADEPAFAQGTLQAFRERLIAGDMDRRLLERTIELARQTKEFDWKKLPKDLRLAIDSRPFEGAGRVEDTFNLLGHAARKIVGCAAQLTGWSREQICLKSGIPLLLSSSIKAGLDINWSDPEQKDEAIETLSAQLTSLNDWLDKHNLATEEPLKPYIEALSQVRKQDLEVSQGRVHLRRGVAEDRRVSIEDPDMRHGRKSKSKRFNGYKQHIAADLETELILACAVTPANRPEEEATPALQADLKARGVRIESLSIDRAYVNSQLVREVIKSGGTVLAKPWSGRNSRAPELFGKRDFKIDMRAKTITCPAGQMEPFEPGAVVEFDPESCGPCVLRSLCTLSASGGRSVHIGEDEALQQKLRKLQATRPGRERLRARTGIEHRLAHVAARQGSKARYCGTRKNAFDLRRIAAVEWAQAAYRGGP
;
A
#
# COMPACT_ATOMS: atom_id res chain seq x y z
N MET A 1 20.30 27.20 -8.72
CA MET A 1 19.83 25.96 -9.43
C MET A 1 19.16 26.41 -10.72
N LYS A 2 19.38 25.71 -11.82
CA LYS A 2 18.78 26.05 -13.11
C LYS A 2 17.30 25.66 -13.13
N ARG A 3 16.41 26.63 -13.39
CA ARG A 3 15.00 26.36 -13.61
C ARG A 3 14.76 25.75 -14.99
N TRP A 4 13.74 24.94 -15.09
CA TRP A 4 13.31 24.41 -16.36
C TRP A 4 12.36 25.41 -17.03
N GLU A 5 12.87 26.12 -18.01
CA GLU A 5 12.15 27.13 -18.78
C GLU A 5 11.98 26.67 -20.25
N PRO A 6 11.16 25.66 -20.47
CA PRO A 6 10.96 25.14 -21.83
C PRO A 6 10.16 26.13 -22.67
N VAL A 7 10.60 26.33 -23.91
CA VAL A 7 9.91 27.22 -24.89
C VAL A 7 8.43 26.82 -24.99
N VAL A 8 7.53 27.81 -24.86
CA VAL A 8 6.07 27.60 -24.92
C VAL A 8 5.62 27.34 -26.36
N GLU A 9 6.09 28.14 -27.31
CA GLU A 9 5.77 28.04 -28.73
C GLU A 9 6.25 26.70 -29.31
N LEU A 10 5.41 26.12 -30.17
CA LEU A 10 5.76 24.88 -30.85
C LEU A 10 6.68 25.12 -32.03
N THR A 11 7.82 24.46 -32.06
CA THR A 11 8.68 24.41 -33.23
C THR A 11 8.00 23.68 -34.40
N LYS A 12 8.44 23.92 -35.64
CA LYS A 12 7.95 23.18 -36.82
C LYS A 12 8.09 21.67 -36.67
N LYS A 13 9.18 21.21 -36.02
CA LYS A 13 9.45 19.77 -35.76
C LYS A 13 8.47 19.20 -34.72
N GLU A 14 8.16 19.95 -33.68
CA GLU A 14 7.18 19.53 -32.67
C GLU A 14 5.76 19.49 -33.23
N GLN A 15 5.36 20.51 -34.03
CA GLN A 15 4.07 20.49 -34.74
C GLN A 15 3.94 19.24 -35.63
N PHE A 16 5.01 18.90 -36.34
CA PHE A 16 5.06 17.69 -37.17
C PHE A 16 4.91 16.41 -36.33
N ILE A 17 5.55 16.33 -35.17
CA ILE A 17 5.43 15.20 -34.26
C ILE A 17 3.98 15.10 -33.76
N ILE A 18 3.42 16.18 -33.23
CA ILE A 18 2.06 16.21 -32.65
C ILE A 18 1.03 15.79 -33.69
N LYS A 19 1.13 16.27 -34.93
CA LYS A 19 0.20 15.93 -36.04
C LYS A 19 0.20 14.43 -36.37
N ARG A 20 1.29 13.70 -36.07
CA ARG A 20 1.42 12.26 -36.30
C ARG A 20 1.06 11.39 -35.11
N LEU A 21 0.81 11.98 -33.93
CA LEU A 21 0.41 11.22 -32.76
C LEU A 21 -0.98 10.60 -32.95
N LYS A 22 -1.06 9.28 -32.82
CA LYS A 22 -2.33 8.57 -32.80
C LYS A 22 -3.06 8.80 -31.46
N ARG A 23 -4.36 8.54 -31.42
CA ARG A 23 -5.23 8.75 -30.24
C ARG A 23 -4.61 8.28 -28.91
N THR A 24 -3.95 7.11 -28.88
CA THR A 24 -3.33 6.54 -27.68
C THR A 24 -2.06 7.28 -27.21
N ARG A 25 -1.50 8.15 -28.03
CA ARG A 25 -0.25 8.89 -27.77
C ARG A 25 -0.45 10.39 -27.56
N LYS A 26 -1.68 10.85 -27.58
CA LYS A 26 -2.04 12.26 -27.41
C LYS A 26 -1.64 12.85 -26.03
N LEU A 27 -1.40 12.00 -25.03
CA LEU A 27 -0.80 12.42 -23.75
C LEU A 27 0.49 13.23 -23.96
N PHE A 28 1.34 12.84 -24.92
CA PHE A 28 2.59 13.59 -25.20
C PHE A 28 2.32 15.00 -25.72
N ALA A 29 1.29 15.18 -26.55
CA ALA A 29 0.87 16.50 -26.99
C ALA A 29 0.36 17.33 -25.81
N PHE A 30 -0.49 16.77 -24.97
CA PHE A 30 -0.99 17.42 -23.76
C PHE A 30 0.14 17.85 -22.83
N LEU A 31 1.04 16.92 -22.48
CA LEU A 31 2.17 17.23 -21.60
C LEU A 31 3.09 18.30 -22.21
N ARG A 32 3.33 18.28 -23.55
CA ARG A 32 4.12 19.31 -24.22
C ARG A 32 3.47 20.68 -24.15
N LEU A 33 2.17 20.76 -24.39
CA LEU A 33 1.42 22.03 -24.41
C LEU A 33 1.31 22.64 -23.01
N HIS A 34 1.14 21.81 -21.98
CA HIS A 34 0.83 22.27 -20.63
C HIS A 34 1.98 22.09 -19.61
N ARG A 35 3.20 21.72 -20.06
CA ARG A 35 4.34 21.51 -19.15
C ARG A 35 4.71 22.76 -18.33
N HIS A 36 4.58 23.97 -18.91
CA HIS A 36 4.83 25.23 -18.24
C HIS A 36 3.78 25.57 -17.17
N GLU A 37 2.54 25.13 -17.37
CA GLU A 37 1.47 25.28 -16.38
C GLU A 37 1.60 24.25 -15.26
N LEU A 38 1.96 22.99 -15.60
CA LEU A 38 2.19 21.94 -14.62
C LEU A 38 3.37 22.28 -13.69
N PHE A 39 4.47 22.75 -14.28
CA PHE A 39 5.69 23.15 -13.58
C PHE A 39 5.84 24.68 -13.59
N ASN A 40 4.84 25.37 -13.02
CA ASN A 40 4.92 26.81 -12.82
C ASN A 40 5.99 27.17 -11.77
N ASP A 41 6.30 28.47 -11.66
CA ASP A 41 7.37 28.96 -10.77
C ASP A 41 7.22 28.46 -9.34
N SER A 42 6.01 28.53 -8.78
CA SER A 42 5.75 28.07 -7.40
C SER A 42 6.07 26.58 -7.21
N PHE A 43 5.67 25.73 -8.16
CA PHE A 43 5.95 24.29 -8.03
C PHE A 43 7.43 23.98 -8.28
N GLN A 44 8.10 24.73 -9.16
CA GLN A 44 9.55 24.60 -9.33
C GLN A 44 10.31 25.00 -8.06
N GLU A 45 9.89 26.06 -7.37
CA GLU A 45 10.46 26.46 -6.06
C GLU A 45 10.29 25.36 -5.01
N GLU A 46 9.11 24.73 -4.96
CA GLU A 46 8.87 23.58 -4.06
C GLU A 46 9.84 22.42 -4.36
N LEU A 47 10.06 22.11 -5.65
CA LEU A 47 10.99 21.05 -6.08
C LEU A 47 12.46 21.41 -5.80
N GLU A 48 12.85 22.68 -5.99
CA GLU A 48 14.18 23.19 -5.67
C GLU A 48 14.49 23.11 -4.18
N GLY A 49 13.49 23.32 -3.33
CA GLY A 49 13.59 23.18 -1.87
C GLY A 49 14.05 21.80 -1.38
N MET A 50 13.97 20.76 -2.21
CA MET A 50 14.51 19.43 -1.89
C MET A 50 16.04 19.35 -1.99
N TYR A 51 16.72 20.38 -2.49
CA TYR A 51 18.15 20.42 -2.68
C TYR A 51 18.83 21.34 -1.68
N ARG A 52 20.01 20.94 -1.22
CA ARG A 52 20.82 21.79 -0.34
C ARG A 52 21.53 22.84 -1.18
N GLY A 53 21.40 24.11 -0.82
CA GLY A 53 22.07 25.22 -1.51
C GLY A 53 23.57 25.36 -1.22
N THR A 54 24.34 24.27 -1.25
CA THR A 54 25.76 24.28 -0.88
C THR A 54 26.66 24.89 -1.95
N GLY A 55 26.17 25.07 -3.18
CA GLY A 55 26.99 25.59 -4.30
C GLY A 55 28.16 24.69 -4.72
N ALA A 56 28.31 23.52 -4.12
CA ALA A 56 29.37 22.56 -4.43
C ALA A 56 28.90 21.51 -5.45
N GLY A 57 29.71 21.19 -6.44
CA GLY A 57 29.45 20.20 -7.50
C GLY A 57 28.90 20.81 -8.77
N ASP A 58 28.61 19.95 -9.76
CA ASP A 58 28.04 20.34 -11.04
C ASP A 58 26.61 20.86 -10.89
N GLU A 59 26.22 21.75 -11.80
CA GLU A 59 24.85 22.26 -11.81
C GLU A 59 23.87 21.13 -12.06
N PRO A 60 22.90 20.90 -11.14
CA PRO A 60 21.99 19.77 -11.26
C PRO A 60 21.00 19.96 -12.43
N VAL A 61 20.63 18.84 -13.04
CA VAL A 61 19.53 18.81 -14.01
C VAL A 61 18.27 19.39 -13.35
N PRO A 62 17.50 20.26 -14.07
CA PRO A 62 16.31 20.88 -13.50
C PRO A 62 15.35 19.86 -12.86
N PRO A 63 14.97 20.03 -11.58
CA PRO A 63 14.08 19.09 -10.88
C PRO A 63 12.74 18.89 -11.58
N ALA A 64 12.19 19.93 -12.18
CA ALA A 64 10.93 19.88 -12.94
C ALA A 64 11.04 18.98 -14.19
N GLN A 65 12.18 19.00 -14.89
CA GLN A 65 12.45 18.15 -16.05
C GLN A 65 12.56 16.67 -15.61
N LEU A 66 13.25 16.39 -14.50
CA LEU A 66 13.32 15.03 -13.92
C LEU A 66 11.95 14.55 -13.44
N CYS A 67 11.14 15.43 -12.86
CA CYS A 67 9.78 15.11 -12.45
C CYS A 67 8.90 14.74 -13.66
N MET A 68 8.99 15.49 -14.75
CA MET A 68 8.33 15.15 -16.02
C MET A 68 8.82 13.80 -16.57
N ALA A 69 10.12 13.52 -16.50
CA ALA A 69 10.67 12.22 -16.91
C ALA A 69 10.10 11.05 -16.09
N LEU A 70 9.88 11.24 -14.78
CA LEU A 70 9.22 10.22 -13.95
C LEU A 70 7.75 9.99 -14.35
N VAL A 71 7.02 11.02 -14.79
CA VAL A 71 5.66 10.87 -15.34
C VAL A 71 5.69 10.05 -16.63
N LEU A 72 6.58 10.36 -17.56
CA LEU A 72 6.76 9.62 -18.81
C LEU A 72 7.19 8.18 -18.56
N GLN A 73 8.10 7.96 -17.60
CA GLN A 73 8.54 6.63 -17.17
C GLN A 73 7.36 5.80 -16.62
N GLY A 74 6.50 6.42 -15.80
CA GLY A 74 5.28 5.78 -15.30
C GLY A 74 4.32 5.39 -16.42
N TYR A 75 4.18 6.23 -17.43
CA TYR A 75 3.35 5.95 -18.59
C TYR A 75 3.84 4.74 -19.40
N HIS A 76 5.15 4.64 -19.64
CA HIS A 76 5.76 3.57 -20.45
C HIS A 76 6.06 2.30 -19.63
N ARG A 77 6.14 2.39 -18.30
CA ARG A 77 6.50 1.29 -17.38
C ARG A 77 7.92 0.75 -17.61
N ILE A 78 8.84 1.62 -17.93
CA ILE A 78 10.21 1.28 -18.30
C ILE A 78 11.19 1.43 -17.13
N SER A 79 12.39 0.85 -17.27
CA SER A 79 13.50 0.99 -16.34
C SER A 79 14.08 2.41 -16.35
N ASP A 80 14.98 2.69 -15.39
CA ASP A 80 15.68 3.98 -15.39
C ASP A 80 16.66 4.06 -16.57
N ALA A 81 17.29 2.95 -16.96
CA ALA A 81 18.16 2.86 -18.11
C ALA A 81 17.39 3.16 -19.42
N GLU A 82 16.26 2.48 -19.64
CA GLU A 82 15.41 2.75 -20.81
C GLU A 82 14.87 4.18 -20.82
N ALA A 83 14.59 4.78 -19.66
CA ALA A 83 14.17 6.18 -19.59
C ALA A 83 15.27 7.13 -20.10
N VAL A 84 16.54 6.86 -19.78
CA VAL A 84 17.71 7.59 -20.31
C VAL A 84 17.81 7.41 -21.83
N GLU A 85 17.73 6.18 -22.33
CA GLU A 85 17.76 5.89 -23.78
C GLU A 85 16.64 6.62 -24.53
N LEU A 86 15.42 6.65 -23.99
CA LEU A 86 14.29 7.32 -24.65
C LEU A 86 14.46 8.85 -24.73
N THR A 87 15.29 9.46 -23.89
CA THR A 87 15.63 10.90 -24.04
C THR A 87 16.40 11.17 -25.32
N MET A 88 17.09 10.17 -25.88
CA MET A 88 17.84 10.25 -27.13
C MET A 88 17.09 9.64 -28.32
N MET A 89 16.38 8.53 -28.11
CA MET A 89 15.84 7.73 -29.20
C MET A 89 14.36 7.99 -29.50
N ASP A 90 13.60 8.59 -28.58
CA ASP A 90 12.16 8.84 -28.77
C ASP A 90 11.85 10.32 -28.91
N LEU A 91 11.49 10.74 -30.13
CA LEU A 91 11.15 12.13 -30.42
C LEU A 91 9.99 12.68 -29.58
N ARG A 92 9.11 11.82 -29.07
CA ARG A 92 8.00 12.22 -28.17
C ARG A 92 8.53 12.60 -26.80
N TRP A 93 9.47 11.82 -26.28
CA TRP A 93 10.17 12.13 -25.03
C TRP A 93 10.96 13.43 -25.16
N GLN A 94 11.77 13.54 -26.21
CA GLN A 94 12.55 14.75 -26.48
C GLN A 94 11.66 15.98 -26.56
N MET A 95 10.53 15.88 -27.27
CA MET A 95 9.56 16.97 -27.40
C MET A 95 9.00 17.41 -26.05
N VAL A 96 8.58 16.47 -25.19
CA VAL A 96 8.02 16.78 -23.87
C VAL A 96 9.09 17.34 -22.93
N LEU A 97 10.31 16.79 -22.96
CA LEU A 97 11.42 17.20 -22.10
C LEU A 97 12.15 18.46 -22.61
N GLY A 98 11.84 18.92 -23.83
CA GLY A 98 12.48 20.12 -24.40
C GLY A 98 13.92 19.90 -24.85
N CYS A 99 14.28 18.68 -25.25
CA CYS A 99 15.61 18.31 -25.71
C CYS A 99 15.63 17.74 -27.14
N VAL A 100 14.74 18.21 -28.01
CA VAL A 100 14.64 17.74 -29.40
C VAL A 100 15.93 18.01 -30.18
N GLY A 101 16.60 16.93 -30.58
CA GLY A 101 17.86 16.99 -31.35
C GLY A 101 19.10 17.14 -30.46
N ALA A 102 18.99 16.87 -29.16
CA ALA A 102 20.17 16.79 -28.31
C ALA A 102 21.02 15.57 -28.67
N ASP A 103 22.34 15.73 -28.61
CA ASP A 103 23.32 14.68 -28.91
C ASP A 103 23.67 13.84 -27.68
N GLU A 104 23.27 14.30 -26.50
CA GLU A 104 23.50 13.64 -25.22
C GLU A 104 22.17 13.37 -24.47
N PRO A 105 22.14 12.38 -23.56
CA PRO A 105 20.98 12.12 -22.73
C PRO A 105 20.62 13.33 -21.85
N ALA A 106 19.33 13.58 -21.64
CA ALA A 106 18.86 14.70 -20.81
C ALA A 106 19.28 14.57 -19.33
N PHE A 107 19.60 13.37 -18.89
CA PHE A 107 20.08 13.05 -17.52
C PHE A 107 20.69 11.65 -17.46
N ALA A 108 21.54 11.41 -16.45
CA ALA A 108 22.09 10.09 -16.16
C ALA A 108 21.11 9.25 -15.31
N GLN A 109 21.24 7.93 -15.36
CA GLN A 109 20.42 7.00 -14.58
C GLN A 109 20.50 7.27 -13.06
N GLY A 110 21.71 7.51 -12.52
CA GLY A 110 21.92 7.84 -11.11
C GLY A 110 21.25 9.16 -10.71
N THR A 111 21.21 10.15 -11.61
CA THR A 111 20.53 11.43 -11.40
C THR A 111 19.02 11.24 -11.23
N LEU A 112 18.40 10.43 -12.10
CA LEU A 112 16.96 10.13 -12.03
C LEU A 112 16.62 9.35 -10.74
N GLN A 113 17.47 8.39 -10.37
CA GLN A 113 17.31 7.63 -9.12
C GLN A 113 17.43 8.54 -7.88
N ALA A 114 18.47 9.35 -7.78
CA ALA A 114 18.68 10.25 -6.65
C ALA A 114 17.56 11.30 -6.54
N PHE A 115 17.07 11.81 -7.67
CA PHE A 115 15.90 12.70 -7.69
C PHE A 115 14.65 12.02 -7.15
N ARG A 116 14.36 10.79 -7.58
CA ARG A 116 13.22 10.01 -7.08
C ARG A 116 13.31 9.78 -5.58
N GLU A 117 14.47 9.49 -5.05
CA GLU A 117 14.68 9.32 -3.60
C GLU A 117 14.38 10.61 -2.82
N ARG A 118 14.85 11.77 -3.32
CA ARG A 118 14.52 13.08 -2.73
C ARG A 118 13.02 13.38 -2.79
N LEU A 119 12.40 13.13 -3.94
CA LEU A 119 10.96 13.34 -4.14
C LEU A 119 10.12 12.48 -3.18
N ILE A 120 10.54 11.22 -2.95
CA ILE A 120 9.90 10.32 -1.98
C ILE A 120 10.12 10.81 -0.54
N ALA A 121 11.35 11.22 -0.19
CA ALA A 121 11.68 11.70 1.15
C ALA A 121 10.94 12.99 1.51
N GLY A 122 10.74 13.89 0.54
CA GLY A 122 10.01 15.15 0.70
C GLY A 122 8.49 15.04 0.54
N ASP A 123 7.92 13.84 0.35
CA ASP A 123 6.47 13.60 0.05
C ASP A 123 5.95 14.37 -1.18
N MET A 124 6.87 14.78 -2.08
CA MET A 124 6.55 15.59 -3.26
C MET A 124 5.82 14.81 -4.36
N ASP A 125 5.75 13.50 -4.28
CA ASP A 125 4.89 12.66 -5.14
C ASP A 125 3.39 12.92 -4.88
N ARG A 126 3.01 13.26 -3.65
CA ARG A 126 1.67 13.75 -3.32
C ARG A 126 1.42 15.08 -4.02
N ARG A 127 2.38 15.99 -3.92
CA ARG A 127 2.30 17.31 -4.54
C ARG A 127 2.23 17.23 -6.08
N LEU A 128 2.98 16.33 -6.71
CA LEU A 128 2.90 16.08 -8.15
C LEU A 128 1.47 15.65 -8.58
N LEU A 129 0.86 14.74 -7.83
CA LEU A 129 -0.52 14.33 -8.10
C LEU A 129 -1.49 15.50 -7.94
N GLU A 130 -1.34 16.32 -6.90
CA GLU A 130 -2.13 17.54 -6.69
C GLU A 130 -1.99 18.52 -7.86
N ARG A 131 -0.76 18.80 -8.28
CA ARG A 131 -0.49 19.69 -9.43
C ARG A 131 -1.13 19.17 -10.73
N THR A 132 -1.10 17.84 -10.93
CA THR A 132 -1.75 17.25 -12.12
C THR A 132 -3.27 17.42 -12.07
N ILE A 133 -3.87 17.33 -10.88
CA ILE A 133 -5.29 17.59 -10.66
C ILE A 133 -5.62 19.08 -10.86
N GLU A 134 -4.80 20.00 -10.33
CA GLU A 134 -4.95 21.44 -10.49
C GLU A 134 -4.88 21.83 -11.97
N LEU A 135 -3.88 21.31 -12.71
CA LEU A 135 -3.75 21.52 -14.14
C LEU A 135 -5.01 21.05 -14.89
N ALA A 136 -5.47 19.85 -14.61
CA ALA A 136 -6.71 19.34 -15.18
C ALA A 136 -7.90 20.27 -14.88
N ARG A 137 -7.94 20.93 -13.73
CA ARG A 137 -8.95 21.94 -13.35
C ARG A 137 -8.87 23.23 -14.17
N GLN A 138 -7.69 23.64 -14.55
CA GLN A 138 -7.46 24.90 -15.27
C GLN A 138 -7.66 24.76 -16.78
N THR A 139 -7.48 23.54 -17.30
CA THR A 139 -7.64 23.29 -18.74
C THR A 139 -9.12 23.27 -19.11
N LYS A 140 -9.50 24.02 -20.16
CA LYS A 140 -10.86 24.01 -20.73
C LYS A 140 -11.25 22.65 -21.33
N GLU A 141 -10.29 21.77 -21.47
CA GLU A 141 -10.44 20.43 -22.06
C GLU A 141 -11.16 19.46 -21.12
N PHE A 142 -11.15 19.74 -19.81
CA PHE A 142 -11.89 18.97 -18.82
C PHE A 142 -13.14 19.77 -18.39
N ASP A 143 -14.33 19.24 -18.62
CA ASP A 143 -15.58 19.91 -18.25
C ASP A 143 -15.83 19.80 -16.74
N TRP A 144 -15.19 20.70 -15.97
CA TRP A 144 -15.32 20.79 -14.50
C TRP A 144 -16.70 21.18 -14.03
N LYS A 145 -17.57 21.67 -14.89
CA LYS A 145 -18.98 21.89 -14.55
C LYS A 145 -19.70 20.57 -14.25
N LYS A 146 -19.12 19.45 -14.70
CA LYS A 146 -19.60 18.09 -14.43
C LYS A 146 -19.02 17.49 -13.15
N LEU A 147 -17.99 18.09 -12.52
CA LEU A 147 -17.58 17.68 -11.17
C LEU A 147 -18.49 18.39 -10.18
N PRO A 148 -19.37 17.68 -9.50
CA PRO A 148 -20.17 18.26 -8.44
C PRO A 148 -19.25 18.78 -7.32
N LYS A 149 -19.67 19.83 -6.62
CA LYS A 149 -18.95 20.34 -5.44
C LYS A 149 -18.81 19.25 -4.37
N ASP A 150 -19.74 18.31 -4.38
CA ASP A 150 -19.85 17.18 -3.47
C ASP A 150 -19.57 15.90 -4.26
N LEU A 151 -18.48 15.21 -3.92
CA LEU A 151 -18.01 14.04 -4.68
C LEU A 151 -18.68 12.74 -4.24
N ARG A 152 -18.93 11.89 -5.21
CA ARG A 152 -19.40 10.51 -5.02
C ARG A 152 -18.20 9.57 -5.10
N LEU A 153 -17.51 9.40 -3.96
CA LEU A 153 -16.29 8.61 -3.88
C LEU A 153 -16.56 7.11 -3.73
N ALA A 154 -15.71 6.33 -4.34
CA ALA A 154 -15.54 4.92 -4.02
C ALA A 154 -14.13 4.65 -3.52
N ILE A 155 -14.00 3.75 -2.54
CA ILE A 155 -12.72 3.23 -2.05
C ILE A 155 -12.72 1.72 -2.21
N ASP A 156 -11.62 1.21 -2.74
CA ASP A 156 -11.41 -0.23 -2.84
C ASP A 156 -9.91 -0.56 -2.85
N SER A 157 -9.58 -1.84 -2.70
CA SER A 157 -8.21 -2.34 -2.66
C SER A 157 -7.97 -3.48 -3.64
N ARG A 158 -6.69 -3.67 -3.97
CA ARG A 158 -6.23 -4.86 -4.67
C ARG A 158 -4.99 -5.46 -4.02
N PRO A 159 -4.81 -6.80 -4.11
CA PRO A 159 -3.54 -7.45 -3.81
C PRO A 159 -2.44 -6.96 -4.75
N PHE A 160 -1.22 -6.83 -4.20
CA PHE A 160 -0.05 -6.41 -4.94
C PHE A 160 1.16 -7.21 -4.45
N GLU A 161 1.71 -8.08 -5.30
CA GLU A 161 2.85 -8.92 -4.95
C GLU A 161 4.07 -8.05 -4.67
N GLY A 162 4.84 -8.38 -3.62
CA GLY A 162 6.04 -7.64 -3.24
C GLY A 162 7.21 -7.86 -4.19
N ALA A 163 8.17 -6.94 -4.18
CA ALA A 163 9.41 -7.04 -4.97
C ALA A 163 10.40 -8.02 -4.35
N GLY A 164 10.40 -8.12 -3.01
CA GLY A 164 11.32 -8.95 -2.25
C GLY A 164 11.09 -10.44 -2.46
N ARG A 165 12.14 -11.21 -2.18
CA ARG A 165 12.07 -12.68 -2.19
C ARG A 165 11.37 -13.15 -0.93
N VAL A 166 10.42 -14.08 -1.08
CA VAL A 166 9.82 -14.79 0.06
C VAL A 166 10.75 -15.92 0.47
N GLU A 167 11.07 -15.96 1.76
CA GLU A 167 12.04 -16.90 2.32
C GLU A 167 11.46 -17.65 3.51
N ASP A 168 11.88 -18.90 3.67
CA ASP A 168 11.62 -19.67 4.90
C ASP A 168 12.56 -19.20 6.04
N THR A 169 12.31 -19.69 7.25
CA THR A 169 13.03 -19.26 8.45
C THR A 169 14.56 -19.41 8.35
N PHE A 170 15.05 -20.54 7.85
CA PHE A 170 16.50 -20.75 7.69
C PHE A 170 17.12 -19.77 6.70
N ASN A 171 16.44 -19.53 5.57
CA ASN A 171 16.88 -18.58 4.57
C ASN A 171 16.80 -17.14 5.07
N LEU A 172 15.74 -16.75 5.81
CA LEU A 172 15.62 -15.42 6.42
C LEU A 172 16.78 -15.17 7.39
N LEU A 173 17.05 -16.10 8.30
CA LEU A 173 18.15 -15.99 9.27
C LEU A 173 19.50 -15.88 8.57
N GLY A 174 19.77 -16.79 7.63
CA GLY A 174 21.02 -16.79 6.88
C GLY A 174 21.20 -15.56 5.99
N HIS A 175 20.11 -15.05 5.38
CA HIS A 175 20.16 -13.84 4.54
C HIS A 175 20.46 -12.60 5.39
N ALA A 176 19.77 -12.42 6.52
CA ALA A 176 20.05 -11.33 7.44
C ALA A 176 21.50 -11.37 7.93
N ALA A 177 22.00 -12.55 8.35
CA ALA A 177 23.37 -12.71 8.79
C ALA A 177 24.39 -12.41 7.67
N ARG A 178 24.15 -12.84 6.42
CA ARG A 178 25.02 -12.50 5.29
C ARG A 178 25.07 -11.00 5.01
N LYS A 179 23.95 -10.28 5.15
CA LYS A 179 23.92 -8.81 5.06
C LYS A 179 24.75 -8.17 6.15
N ILE A 180 24.58 -8.64 7.39
CA ILE A 180 25.37 -8.17 8.56
C ILE A 180 26.87 -8.37 8.30
N VAL A 181 27.29 -9.57 7.92
CA VAL A 181 28.71 -9.87 7.60
C VAL A 181 29.22 -9.00 6.44
N GLY A 182 28.38 -8.78 5.41
CA GLY A 182 28.74 -7.92 4.27
C GLY A 182 28.96 -6.46 4.67
N CYS A 183 28.09 -5.89 5.52
CA CYS A 183 28.25 -4.55 6.04
C CYS A 183 29.44 -4.44 7.01
N ALA A 184 29.61 -5.42 7.90
CA ALA A 184 30.75 -5.47 8.82
C ALA A 184 32.09 -5.53 8.05
N ALA A 185 32.16 -6.25 6.94
CA ALA A 185 33.34 -6.29 6.06
C ALA A 185 33.68 -4.90 5.49
N GLN A 186 32.66 -4.12 5.09
CA GLN A 186 32.86 -2.76 4.58
C GLN A 186 33.37 -1.81 5.68
N LEU A 187 32.86 -1.93 6.90
CA LEU A 187 33.25 -1.07 8.01
C LEU A 187 34.63 -1.39 8.57
N THR A 188 34.98 -2.67 8.65
CA THR A 188 36.24 -3.11 9.27
C THR A 188 37.40 -3.27 8.29
N GLY A 189 37.13 -3.32 6.99
CA GLY A 189 38.11 -3.65 5.96
C GLY A 189 38.52 -5.14 5.93
N TRP A 190 37.90 -6.01 6.75
CA TRP A 190 38.17 -7.44 6.76
C TRP A 190 37.39 -8.15 5.66
N SER A 191 37.90 -9.31 5.21
CA SER A 191 37.14 -10.14 4.28
C SER A 191 35.92 -10.77 4.97
N ARG A 192 34.89 -11.08 4.20
CA ARG A 192 33.70 -11.80 4.71
C ARG A 192 34.07 -13.13 5.35
N GLU A 193 35.05 -13.83 4.78
CA GLU A 193 35.55 -15.09 5.30
C GLU A 193 36.18 -14.90 6.69
N GLN A 194 37.05 -13.91 6.85
CA GLN A 194 37.68 -13.60 8.14
C GLN A 194 36.64 -13.27 9.21
N ILE A 195 35.59 -12.52 8.86
CA ILE A 195 34.51 -12.20 9.80
C ILE A 195 33.74 -13.46 10.16
N CYS A 196 33.34 -14.29 9.20
CA CYS A 196 32.61 -15.53 9.46
C CYS A 196 33.38 -16.46 10.41
N LEU A 197 34.68 -16.60 10.22
CA LEU A 197 35.52 -17.46 11.07
C LEU A 197 35.70 -16.86 12.47
N LYS A 198 36.01 -15.56 12.55
CA LYS A 198 36.24 -14.88 13.85
C LYS A 198 34.97 -14.68 14.67
N SER A 199 33.82 -14.51 14.03
CA SER A 199 32.52 -14.39 14.70
C SER A 199 31.84 -15.73 14.99
N GLY A 200 32.46 -16.86 14.58
CA GLY A 200 31.94 -18.20 14.88
C GLY A 200 30.71 -18.58 14.04
N ILE A 201 30.55 -18.04 12.81
CA ILE A 201 29.46 -18.40 11.91
C ILE A 201 29.95 -18.96 10.56
N PRO A 202 30.70 -20.10 10.55
CA PRO A 202 31.23 -20.69 9.32
C PRO A 202 30.16 -21.17 8.35
N LEU A 203 28.93 -21.42 8.78
CA LEU A 203 27.79 -21.80 7.92
C LEU A 203 27.54 -20.79 6.79
N LEU A 204 27.88 -19.51 6.98
CA LEU A 204 27.72 -18.49 5.94
C LEU A 204 28.70 -18.61 4.78
N LEU A 205 29.78 -19.38 4.92
CA LEU A 205 30.76 -19.65 3.84
C LEU A 205 30.20 -20.63 2.81
N SER A 206 29.18 -21.41 3.16
CA SER A 206 28.51 -22.32 2.25
C SER A 206 27.66 -21.54 1.21
N SER A 207 27.38 -22.16 0.07
CA SER A 207 26.56 -21.58 -1.00
C SER A 207 25.15 -21.16 -0.53
N SER A 208 24.58 -21.93 0.40
CA SER A 208 23.37 -21.60 1.13
C SER A 208 23.43 -22.17 2.56
N ILE A 209 22.61 -21.63 3.48
CA ILE A 209 22.50 -22.21 4.84
C ILE A 209 22.08 -23.67 4.76
N LYS A 210 21.13 -23.99 3.90
CA LYS A 210 20.64 -25.36 3.75
C LYS A 210 21.71 -26.31 3.21
N ALA A 211 22.58 -25.86 2.32
CA ALA A 211 23.70 -26.65 1.83
C ALA A 211 24.78 -26.85 2.91
N GLY A 212 25.00 -25.84 3.76
CA GLY A 212 25.98 -25.94 4.87
C GLY A 212 25.53 -26.83 6.01
N LEU A 213 24.23 -26.95 6.24
CA LEU A 213 23.66 -27.81 7.27
C LEU A 213 23.60 -29.28 6.84
N ASP A 214 23.46 -29.55 5.56
CA ASP A 214 23.49 -30.88 4.91
C ASP A 214 22.66 -31.95 5.67
N ILE A 215 21.38 -31.66 5.89
CA ILE A 215 20.46 -32.52 6.65
C ILE A 215 19.32 -33.05 5.76
N ASN A 216 18.64 -34.09 6.25
CA ASN A 216 17.37 -34.52 5.66
C ASN A 216 16.25 -33.54 6.05
N TRP A 217 15.86 -32.67 5.12
CA TRP A 217 14.81 -31.64 5.31
C TRP A 217 13.41 -32.21 5.54
N SER A 218 13.19 -33.51 5.43
CA SER A 218 11.93 -34.16 5.78
C SER A 218 11.88 -34.65 7.23
N ASP A 219 13.04 -34.72 7.90
CA ASP A 219 13.20 -35.18 9.27
C ASP A 219 13.03 -34.02 10.26
N PRO A 220 12.03 -34.07 11.18
CA PRO A 220 11.81 -33.00 12.16
C PRO A 220 12.94 -32.85 13.18
N GLU A 221 13.56 -33.99 13.63
CA GLU A 221 14.61 -33.96 14.64
C GLU A 221 15.87 -33.30 14.08
N GLN A 222 16.28 -33.65 12.86
CA GLN A 222 17.41 -33.01 12.20
C GLN A 222 17.16 -31.50 11.93
N LYS A 223 15.91 -31.09 11.68
CA LYS A 223 15.57 -29.66 11.58
C LYS A 223 15.73 -28.93 12.90
N ASP A 224 15.35 -29.54 14.01
CA ASP A 224 15.48 -28.94 15.33
C ASP A 224 16.97 -28.82 15.73
N GLU A 225 17.80 -29.83 15.47
CA GLU A 225 19.25 -29.75 15.66
C GLU A 225 19.90 -28.68 14.77
N ALA A 226 19.46 -28.58 13.53
CA ALA A 226 19.96 -27.59 12.58
C ALA A 226 19.61 -26.16 13.00
N ILE A 227 18.39 -25.90 13.51
CA ILE A 227 18.02 -24.58 13.98
C ILE A 227 18.73 -24.20 15.27
N GLU A 228 19.00 -25.17 16.16
CA GLU A 228 19.79 -24.99 17.37
C GLU A 228 21.24 -24.59 17.01
N THR A 229 21.86 -25.34 16.07
CA THR A 229 23.21 -25.04 15.55
C THR A 229 23.29 -23.65 14.92
N LEU A 230 22.33 -23.30 14.04
CA LEU A 230 22.29 -21.98 13.41
C LEU A 230 22.08 -20.89 14.45
N SER A 231 21.19 -21.10 15.43
CA SER A 231 20.90 -20.13 16.49
C SER A 231 22.11 -19.87 17.38
N ALA A 232 22.91 -20.89 17.71
CA ALA A 232 24.14 -20.75 18.46
C ALA A 232 25.18 -19.91 17.69
N GLN A 233 25.38 -20.19 16.39
CA GLN A 233 26.28 -19.40 15.54
C GLN A 233 25.81 -17.94 15.37
N LEU A 234 24.50 -17.69 15.27
CA LEU A 234 23.96 -16.34 15.22
C LEU A 234 24.15 -15.57 16.53
N THR A 235 24.13 -16.27 17.66
CA THR A 235 24.46 -15.68 18.97
C THR A 235 25.93 -15.28 19.02
N SER A 236 26.83 -16.16 18.60
CA SER A 236 28.27 -15.85 18.50
C SER A 236 28.55 -14.65 17.58
N LEU A 237 27.82 -14.53 16.47
CA LEU A 237 27.92 -13.36 15.59
C LEU A 237 27.50 -12.07 16.33
N ASN A 238 26.40 -12.09 17.06
CA ASN A 238 25.94 -10.91 17.83
C ASN A 238 26.97 -10.52 18.91
N ASP A 239 27.48 -11.48 19.68
CA ASP A 239 28.51 -11.24 20.71
C ASP A 239 29.78 -10.64 20.10
N TRP A 240 30.14 -11.10 18.90
CA TRP A 240 31.28 -10.56 18.16
C TRP A 240 31.02 -9.10 17.72
N LEU A 241 29.82 -8.77 17.23
CA LEU A 241 29.44 -7.41 16.86
C LEU A 241 29.45 -6.47 18.05
N ASP A 242 28.93 -6.89 19.20
CA ASP A 242 28.93 -6.10 20.43
C ASP A 242 30.36 -5.85 20.92
N LYS A 243 31.23 -6.87 20.92
CA LYS A 243 32.63 -6.74 21.29
C LYS A 243 33.41 -5.74 20.42
N HIS A 244 33.00 -5.56 19.15
CA HIS A 244 33.63 -4.64 18.22
C HIS A 244 32.89 -3.31 18.09
N ASN A 245 31.88 -3.05 18.91
CA ASN A 245 31.01 -1.85 18.88
C ASN A 245 30.33 -1.59 17.52
N LEU A 246 30.00 -2.66 16.79
CA LEU A 246 29.40 -2.57 15.45
C LEU A 246 27.86 -2.68 15.49
N ALA A 247 27.27 -3.14 16.60
CA ALA A 247 25.84 -3.47 16.66
C ALA A 247 24.90 -2.28 16.41
N THR A 248 25.35 -1.05 16.66
CA THR A 248 24.56 0.19 16.47
C THR A 248 24.92 0.96 15.22
N GLU A 249 25.93 0.52 14.48
CA GLU A 249 26.44 1.23 13.32
C GLU A 249 25.56 1.06 12.07
N GLU A 250 25.40 2.13 11.31
CA GLU A 250 24.84 2.05 9.97
C GLU A 250 25.94 1.57 8.99
N PRO A 251 25.65 0.69 8.04
CA PRO A 251 24.32 0.16 7.64
C PRO A 251 23.94 -1.20 8.24
N LEU A 252 24.54 -1.64 9.36
CA LEU A 252 24.26 -2.94 10.00
C LEU A 252 22.92 -2.97 10.73
N LYS A 253 22.58 -1.89 11.43
CA LYS A 253 21.43 -1.80 12.32
C LYS A 253 20.13 -2.36 11.72
N PRO A 254 19.69 -2.02 10.50
CA PRO A 254 18.46 -2.56 9.93
C PRO A 254 18.46 -4.09 9.76
N TYR A 255 19.63 -4.68 9.52
CA TYR A 255 19.76 -6.14 9.36
C TYR A 255 19.85 -6.88 10.69
N ILE A 256 20.41 -6.25 11.73
CA ILE A 256 20.40 -6.77 13.10
C ILE A 256 18.96 -6.77 13.65
N GLU A 257 18.22 -5.67 13.43
CA GLU A 257 16.79 -5.59 13.77
C GLU A 257 15.98 -6.65 13.00
N ALA A 258 16.27 -6.85 11.71
CA ALA A 258 15.63 -7.89 10.90
C ALA A 258 15.92 -9.30 11.44
N LEU A 259 17.18 -9.60 11.80
CA LEU A 259 17.58 -10.87 12.40
C LEU A 259 16.86 -11.11 13.72
N SER A 260 16.83 -10.11 14.60
CA SER A 260 16.11 -10.15 15.87
C SER A 260 14.62 -10.40 15.68
N GLN A 261 13.99 -9.69 14.73
CA GLN A 261 12.58 -9.91 14.39
C GLN A 261 12.32 -11.33 13.92
N VAL A 262 13.16 -11.89 13.02
CA VAL A 262 13.00 -13.26 12.51
C VAL A 262 13.16 -14.28 13.64
N ARG A 263 14.14 -14.12 14.52
CA ARG A 263 14.30 -14.99 15.70
C ARG A 263 13.05 -14.96 16.58
N LYS A 264 12.54 -13.79 16.92
CA LYS A 264 11.36 -13.62 17.79
C LYS A 264 10.07 -14.18 17.17
N GLN A 265 9.90 -14.08 15.86
CA GLN A 265 8.67 -14.50 15.17
C GLN A 265 8.63 -16.01 14.89
N ASP A 266 9.77 -16.62 14.53
CA ASP A 266 9.84 -17.96 13.97
C ASP A 266 10.49 -18.99 14.91
N LEU A 267 11.14 -18.55 16.01
CA LEU A 267 11.80 -19.42 16.99
C LEU A 267 11.11 -19.36 18.35
N GLU A 268 11.16 -20.48 19.08
CA GLU A 268 10.73 -20.59 20.48
C GLU A 268 11.73 -21.41 21.28
N VAL A 269 11.82 -21.13 22.58
CA VAL A 269 12.67 -21.88 23.50
C VAL A 269 11.78 -22.75 24.37
N SER A 270 12.01 -24.06 24.33
CA SER A 270 11.30 -25.05 25.17
C SER A 270 12.32 -26.02 25.72
N GLN A 271 12.24 -26.30 27.02
CA GLN A 271 13.16 -27.21 27.73
C GLN A 271 14.65 -26.90 27.54
N GLY A 272 14.98 -25.60 27.39
CA GLY A 272 16.36 -25.13 27.18
C GLY A 272 16.89 -25.28 25.74
N ARG A 273 16.08 -25.77 24.81
CA ARG A 273 16.42 -25.92 23.40
C ARG A 273 15.64 -24.94 22.51
N VAL A 274 16.25 -24.55 21.38
CA VAL A 274 15.63 -23.69 20.38
C VAL A 274 14.93 -24.53 19.32
N HIS A 275 13.65 -24.27 19.10
CA HIS A 275 12.81 -24.96 18.11
C HIS A 275 12.16 -23.97 17.15
N LEU A 276 11.74 -24.49 15.99
CA LEU A 276 10.88 -23.71 15.09
C LEU A 276 9.48 -23.55 15.71
N ARG A 277 8.99 -22.33 15.80
CA ARG A 277 7.64 -22.04 16.27
C ARG A 277 6.60 -22.69 15.36
N ARG A 278 5.61 -23.33 15.96
CA ARG A 278 4.47 -23.90 15.23
C ARG A 278 3.51 -22.79 14.78
N GLY A 279 3.11 -22.82 13.52
CA GLY A 279 2.20 -21.83 12.92
C GLY A 279 2.92 -20.63 12.32
N VAL A 280 2.17 -19.56 12.06
CA VAL A 280 2.67 -18.33 11.45
C VAL A 280 2.39 -17.17 12.40
N ALA A 281 3.40 -16.42 12.78
CA ALA A 281 3.24 -15.22 13.60
C ALA A 281 2.37 -14.18 12.88
N GLU A 282 1.59 -13.41 13.64
CA GLU A 282 0.60 -12.45 13.11
C GLU A 282 1.21 -11.43 12.15
N ASP A 283 2.38 -10.89 12.49
CA ASP A 283 3.09 -9.90 11.66
C ASP A 283 4.42 -10.45 11.12
N ARG A 284 4.39 -11.69 10.64
CA ARG A 284 5.60 -12.39 10.17
C ARG A 284 6.25 -11.65 9.01
N ARG A 285 7.51 -11.21 9.19
CA ARG A 285 8.39 -10.75 8.12
C ARG A 285 8.72 -11.92 7.19
N VAL A 286 8.60 -11.72 5.87
CA VAL A 286 8.74 -12.79 4.87
C VAL A 286 9.92 -12.56 3.92
N SER A 287 10.56 -11.39 4.02
CA SER A 287 11.71 -11.00 3.19
C SER A 287 12.67 -10.14 4.00
N ILE A 288 13.96 -10.32 3.77
CA ILE A 288 14.99 -9.45 4.36
C ILE A 288 15.13 -8.16 3.54
N GLU A 289 15.06 -8.26 2.21
CA GLU A 289 15.17 -7.11 1.31
C GLU A 289 13.98 -6.14 1.42
N ASP A 290 12.80 -6.67 1.78
CA ASP A 290 11.56 -5.91 1.83
C ASP A 290 10.92 -6.00 3.23
N PRO A 291 11.20 -5.01 4.12
CA PRO A 291 10.78 -5.05 5.52
C PRO A 291 9.27 -4.95 5.71
N ASP A 292 8.53 -4.37 4.76
CA ASP A 292 7.09 -4.14 4.87
C ASP A 292 6.25 -5.24 4.22
N MET A 293 6.89 -6.14 3.47
CA MET A 293 6.21 -7.23 2.79
C MET A 293 5.67 -8.26 3.78
N ARG A 294 4.39 -8.64 3.62
CA ARG A 294 3.71 -9.60 4.51
C ARG A 294 2.91 -10.64 3.73
N HIS A 295 2.57 -11.74 4.41
CA HIS A 295 1.57 -12.67 3.92
C HIS A 295 0.18 -12.04 3.97
N GLY A 296 -0.57 -12.13 2.88
CA GLY A 296 -1.94 -11.66 2.80
C GLY A 296 -2.88 -12.69 2.19
N ARG A 297 -4.18 -12.44 2.33
CA ARG A 297 -5.24 -13.27 1.71
C ARG A 297 -6.26 -12.38 1.02
N LYS A 298 -6.58 -12.72 -0.22
CA LYS A 298 -7.73 -12.15 -0.92
C LYS A 298 -9.01 -12.97 -0.67
N SER A 299 -8.86 -14.27 -0.49
CA SER A 299 -9.94 -15.22 -0.18
C SER A 299 -9.38 -16.41 0.60
N LYS A 300 -10.24 -17.36 1.00
CA LYS A 300 -9.79 -18.60 1.67
C LYS A 300 -8.73 -19.36 0.86
N SER A 301 -8.85 -19.36 -0.47
CA SER A 301 -7.95 -20.09 -1.38
C SER A 301 -6.84 -19.23 -2.00
N LYS A 302 -7.00 -17.90 -2.08
CA LYS A 302 -6.03 -17.03 -2.74
C LYS A 302 -5.19 -16.27 -1.73
N ARG A 303 -3.94 -16.74 -1.56
CA ARG A 303 -2.88 -16.07 -0.77
C ARG A 303 -1.97 -15.28 -1.70
N PHE A 304 -1.29 -14.27 -1.16
CA PHE A 304 -0.27 -13.49 -1.85
C PHE A 304 0.74 -12.95 -0.83
N ASN A 305 1.88 -12.48 -1.30
CA ASN A 305 2.95 -11.96 -0.45
C ASN A 305 3.32 -10.57 -0.94
N GLY A 306 3.13 -9.57 -0.11
CA GLY A 306 3.40 -8.18 -0.50
C GLY A 306 2.53 -7.19 0.23
N TYR A 307 1.67 -6.48 -0.54
CA TYR A 307 0.95 -5.30 -0.12
C TYR A 307 -0.52 -5.32 -0.55
N LYS A 308 -1.30 -4.42 0.01
CA LYS A 308 -2.58 -3.98 -0.54
C LYS A 308 -2.43 -2.56 -1.07
N GLN A 309 -2.87 -2.32 -2.29
CA GLN A 309 -3.01 -0.98 -2.84
C GLN A 309 -4.45 -0.54 -2.69
N HIS A 310 -4.63 0.68 -2.17
CA HIS A 310 -5.93 1.29 -1.94
C HIS A 310 -6.02 2.57 -2.76
N ILE A 311 -7.14 2.76 -3.43
CA ILE A 311 -7.44 3.99 -4.15
C ILE A 311 -8.80 4.53 -3.72
N ALA A 312 -8.90 5.85 -3.69
CA ALA A 312 -10.19 6.55 -3.67
C ALA A 312 -10.38 7.25 -5.01
N ALA A 313 -11.47 6.97 -5.70
CA ALA A 313 -11.78 7.57 -6.98
C ALA A 313 -13.20 8.14 -6.98
N ASP A 314 -13.39 9.23 -7.72
CA ASP A 314 -14.72 9.76 -7.99
C ASP A 314 -15.46 8.87 -8.99
N LEU A 315 -16.71 8.52 -8.70
CA LEU A 315 -17.52 7.61 -9.51
C LEU A 315 -18.01 8.22 -10.82
N GLU A 316 -18.04 9.55 -10.93
CA GLU A 316 -18.53 10.22 -12.14
C GLU A 316 -17.41 10.43 -13.15
N THR A 317 -16.27 10.92 -12.70
CA THR A 317 -15.10 11.14 -13.56
C THR A 317 -14.18 9.94 -13.65
N GLU A 318 -14.35 8.98 -12.74
CA GLU A 318 -13.49 7.80 -12.58
C GLU A 318 -12.02 8.14 -12.28
N LEU A 319 -11.72 9.34 -11.79
CA LEU A 319 -10.36 9.80 -11.52
C LEU A 319 -9.92 9.46 -10.09
N ILE A 320 -8.68 9.03 -9.95
CA ILE A 320 -8.09 8.66 -8.65
C ILE A 320 -7.73 9.94 -7.90
N LEU A 321 -8.32 10.12 -6.73
CA LEU A 321 -8.11 11.29 -5.87
C LEU A 321 -7.16 11.02 -4.70
N ALA A 322 -7.09 9.79 -4.22
CA ALA A 322 -6.23 9.43 -3.11
C ALA A 322 -5.66 8.02 -3.29
N CYS A 323 -4.45 7.81 -2.74
CA CYS A 323 -3.70 6.58 -2.86
C CYS A 323 -3.09 6.19 -1.52
N ALA A 324 -3.14 4.90 -1.18
CA ALA A 324 -2.43 4.34 -0.04
C ALA A 324 -1.91 2.93 -0.36
N VAL A 325 -0.85 2.53 0.33
CA VAL A 325 -0.30 1.17 0.28
C VAL A 325 -0.07 0.69 1.69
N THR A 326 -0.58 -0.49 2.01
CA THR A 326 -0.39 -1.14 3.32
C THR A 326 0.24 -2.51 3.16
N PRO A 327 0.92 -3.05 4.19
CA PRO A 327 1.32 -4.46 4.22
C PRO A 327 0.12 -5.39 4.01
N ALA A 328 0.35 -6.55 3.38
CA ALA A 328 -0.73 -7.44 2.93
C ALA A 328 -1.62 -8.00 4.06
N ASN A 329 -1.08 -8.13 5.29
CA ASN A 329 -1.79 -8.63 6.47
C ASN A 329 -2.63 -7.57 7.19
N ARG A 330 -2.43 -6.28 6.90
CA ARG A 330 -3.14 -5.20 7.61
C ARG A 330 -4.61 -5.15 7.21
N PRO A 331 -5.52 -4.83 8.16
CA PRO A 331 -6.91 -4.53 7.87
C PRO A 331 -7.03 -3.37 6.86
N GLU A 332 -8.04 -3.40 6.01
CA GLU A 332 -8.20 -2.39 4.95
C GLU A 332 -8.51 -1.00 5.51
N GLU A 333 -9.14 -0.93 6.67
CA GLU A 333 -9.43 0.33 7.38
C GLU A 333 -8.17 1.12 7.76
N GLU A 334 -7.02 0.45 7.96
CA GLU A 334 -5.74 1.11 8.26
C GLU A 334 -5.21 1.97 7.10
N ALA A 335 -5.71 1.80 5.88
CA ALA A 335 -5.38 2.67 4.76
C ALA A 335 -6.11 4.03 4.82
N THR A 336 -7.19 4.13 5.58
CA THR A 336 -8.08 5.31 5.53
C THR A 336 -7.45 6.60 6.03
N PRO A 337 -6.55 6.66 7.03
CA PRO A 337 -5.87 7.89 7.40
C PRO A 337 -5.05 8.51 6.25
N ALA A 338 -4.30 7.67 5.50
CA ALA A 338 -3.52 8.13 4.36
C ALA A 338 -4.40 8.62 3.21
N LEU A 339 -5.48 7.89 2.88
CA LEU A 339 -6.47 8.30 1.90
C LEU A 339 -7.14 9.62 2.30
N GLN A 340 -7.49 9.76 3.57
CA GLN A 340 -8.13 10.96 4.11
C GLN A 340 -7.21 12.18 4.07
N ALA A 341 -5.91 12.00 4.33
CA ALA A 341 -4.93 13.07 4.21
C ALA A 341 -4.85 13.59 2.76
N ASP A 342 -4.82 12.70 1.77
CA ASP A 342 -4.86 13.06 0.36
C ASP A 342 -6.17 13.79 -0.02
N LEU A 343 -7.31 13.37 0.50
CA LEU A 343 -8.61 14.00 0.22
C LEU A 343 -8.75 15.38 0.91
N LYS A 344 -8.31 15.51 2.17
CA LYS A 344 -8.34 16.78 2.92
C LYS A 344 -7.47 17.86 2.27
N ALA A 345 -6.28 17.50 1.80
CA ALA A 345 -5.38 18.43 1.09
C ALA A 345 -6.04 19.06 -0.15
N ARG A 346 -7.09 18.42 -0.70
CA ARG A 346 -7.83 18.88 -1.90
C ARG A 346 -9.12 19.63 -1.58
N GLY A 347 -9.45 19.82 -0.33
CA GLY A 347 -10.68 20.52 0.10
C GLY A 347 -11.97 19.84 -0.40
N VAL A 348 -11.95 18.51 -0.60
CA VAL A 348 -13.06 17.76 -1.18
C VAL A 348 -14.10 17.46 -0.12
N ARG A 349 -15.37 17.77 -0.40
CA ARG A 349 -16.52 17.30 0.39
C ARG A 349 -17.07 16.00 -0.21
N ILE A 350 -17.33 15.02 0.65
CA ILE A 350 -17.84 13.72 0.24
C ILE A 350 -19.35 13.69 0.45
N GLU A 351 -20.12 13.69 -0.64
CA GLU A 351 -21.57 13.51 -0.63
C GLU A 351 -21.94 12.05 -0.33
N SER A 352 -21.27 11.12 -1.03
CA SER A 352 -21.47 9.70 -0.78
C SER A 352 -20.15 8.93 -0.88
N LEU A 353 -19.99 7.95 0.02
CA LEU A 353 -18.82 7.10 0.11
C LEU A 353 -19.22 5.64 -0.11
N SER A 354 -18.81 5.07 -1.25
CA SER A 354 -19.02 3.68 -1.61
C SER A 354 -17.79 2.84 -1.25
N ILE A 355 -17.93 1.88 -0.33
CA ILE A 355 -16.82 1.10 0.22
C ILE A 355 -17.15 -0.40 0.33
N ASP A 356 -16.11 -1.23 0.45
CA ASP A 356 -16.33 -2.59 0.95
C ASP A 356 -16.53 -2.57 2.47
N ARG A 357 -17.14 -3.63 3.00
CA ARG A 357 -17.44 -3.77 4.43
C ARG A 357 -16.20 -3.68 5.32
N ALA A 358 -15.05 -4.04 4.81
CA ALA A 358 -13.77 -3.98 5.52
C ALA A 358 -13.32 -2.54 5.90
N TYR A 359 -13.93 -1.50 5.30
CA TYR A 359 -13.66 -0.10 5.63
C TYR A 359 -14.69 0.54 6.57
N VAL A 360 -15.77 -0.16 6.89
CA VAL A 360 -16.94 0.42 7.58
C VAL A 360 -16.60 0.99 8.96
N ASN A 361 -15.67 0.37 9.69
CA ASN A 361 -15.30 0.80 11.04
C ASN A 361 -14.26 1.94 11.07
N SER A 362 -13.85 2.45 9.90
CA SER A 362 -12.81 3.47 9.80
C SER A 362 -13.26 4.84 10.32
N GLN A 363 -12.26 5.65 10.72
CA GLN A 363 -12.46 7.04 11.09
C GLN A 363 -13.04 7.88 9.95
N LEU A 364 -12.63 7.60 8.70
CA LEU A 364 -13.16 8.27 7.52
C LEU A 364 -14.68 8.11 7.40
N VAL A 365 -15.21 6.90 7.65
CA VAL A 365 -16.67 6.65 7.63
C VAL A 365 -17.38 7.48 8.68
N ARG A 366 -16.84 7.56 9.90
CA ARG A 366 -17.41 8.38 10.98
C ARG A 366 -17.45 9.88 10.61
N GLU A 367 -16.37 10.38 9.99
CA GLU A 367 -16.29 11.78 9.54
C GLU A 367 -17.27 12.09 8.39
N VAL A 368 -17.41 11.18 7.43
CA VAL A 368 -18.40 11.33 6.34
C VAL A 368 -19.80 11.39 6.89
N ILE A 369 -20.17 10.53 7.83
CA ILE A 369 -21.48 10.55 8.47
C ILE A 369 -21.69 11.85 9.26
N LYS A 370 -20.67 12.30 10.02
CA LYS A 370 -20.72 13.53 10.81
C LYS A 370 -20.90 14.77 9.93
N SER A 371 -20.32 14.80 8.74
CA SER A 371 -20.46 15.89 7.75
C SER A 371 -21.76 15.81 6.94
N GLY A 372 -22.65 14.87 7.23
CA GLY A 372 -23.94 14.69 6.53
C GLY A 372 -23.85 13.87 5.25
N GLY A 373 -22.70 13.27 4.94
CA GLY A 373 -22.51 12.39 3.79
C GLY A 373 -23.16 11.02 3.98
N THR A 374 -23.41 10.34 2.88
CA THR A 374 -24.02 8.99 2.85
C THR A 374 -22.96 7.92 2.67
N VAL A 375 -22.99 6.88 3.50
CA VAL A 375 -22.11 5.70 3.35
C VAL A 375 -22.89 4.57 2.67
N LEU A 376 -22.27 3.98 1.64
CA LEU A 376 -22.80 2.89 0.84
C LEU A 376 -21.86 1.68 0.96
N ALA A 377 -22.29 0.66 1.68
CA ALA A 377 -21.54 -0.60 1.86
C ALA A 377 -22.50 -1.78 1.94
N LYS A 378 -22.00 -2.98 1.63
CA LYS A 378 -22.75 -4.19 1.95
C LYS A 378 -22.73 -4.40 3.47
N PRO A 379 -23.88 -4.57 4.14
CA PRO A 379 -23.90 -4.80 5.57
C PRO A 379 -23.27 -6.15 5.92
N TRP A 380 -22.85 -6.31 7.17
CA TRP A 380 -22.52 -7.63 7.72
C TRP A 380 -23.78 -8.50 7.71
N SER A 381 -23.62 -9.77 7.37
CA SER A 381 -24.75 -10.70 7.18
C SER A 381 -25.63 -10.83 8.43
N GLY A 382 -25.06 -10.62 9.60
CA GLY A 382 -25.74 -10.82 10.90
C GLY A 382 -26.14 -12.27 11.17
N ARG A 383 -25.81 -13.22 10.26
CA ARG A 383 -25.98 -14.66 10.49
C ARG A 383 -24.83 -15.18 11.35
N ASN A 384 -25.12 -16.22 12.13
CA ASN A 384 -24.06 -16.94 12.81
C ASN A 384 -23.27 -17.76 11.78
N SER A 385 -22.01 -17.39 11.54
CA SER A 385 -21.16 -18.08 10.55
C SER A 385 -20.58 -19.40 11.02
N ARG A 386 -20.51 -19.61 12.36
CA ARG A 386 -19.96 -20.84 12.98
C ARG A 386 -21.04 -21.90 13.18
N ALA A 387 -22.28 -21.47 13.40
CA ALA A 387 -23.45 -22.32 13.58
C ALA A 387 -24.63 -21.69 12.80
N PRO A 388 -24.71 -21.92 11.49
CA PRO A 388 -25.72 -21.28 10.61
C PRO A 388 -27.17 -21.64 10.98
N GLU A 389 -27.36 -22.73 11.70
CA GLU A 389 -28.63 -23.20 12.22
C GLU A 389 -29.16 -22.39 13.41
N LEU A 390 -28.24 -21.69 14.12
CA LEU A 390 -28.59 -20.88 15.26
C LEU A 390 -28.99 -19.46 14.86
N PHE A 391 -29.84 -18.83 15.67
CA PHE A 391 -30.16 -17.42 15.53
C PHE A 391 -28.90 -16.56 15.47
N GLY A 392 -28.81 -15.75 14.43
CA GLY A 392 -27.79 -14.72 14.29
C GLY A 392 -28.30 -13.38 14.82
N LYS A 393 -27.44 -12.39 14.86
CA LYS A 393 -27.76 -11.04 15.36
C LYS A 393 -28.99 -10.40 14.67
N ARG A 394 -29.26 -10.73 13.41
CA ARG A 394 -30.39 -10.21 12.63
C ARG A 394 -31.76 -10.71 13.15
N ASP A 395 -31.78 -11.80 13.89
CA ASP A 395 -33.01 -12.41 14.41
C ASP A 395 -33.41 -11.77 15.75
N PHE A 396 -32.57 -10.88 16.30
CA PHE A 396 -32.82 -10.07 17.47
C PHE A 396 -33.33 -8.68 17.06
N LYS A 397 -34.28 -8.13 17.80
CA LYS A 397 -34.78 -6.76 17.60
C LYS A 397 -33.92 -5.78 18.41
N ILE A 398 -33.10 -4.99 17.72
CA ILE A 398 -32.18 -4.02 18.33
C ILE A 398 -32.74 -2.62 18.13
N ASP A 399 -33.11 -1.95 19.24
CA ASP A 399 -33.57 -0.55 19.25
C ASP A 399 -32.41 0.36 19.71
N MET A 400 -31.82 1.09 18.73
CA MET A 400 -30.70 2.00 18.98
C MET A 400 -31.12 3.27 19.75
N ARG A 401 -32.40 3.62 19.73
CA ARG A 401 -32.89 4.81 20.44
C ARG A 401 -33.18 4.51 21.91
N ALA A 402 -33.85 3.38 22.19
CA ALA A 402 -34.11 2.89 23.53
C ALA A 402 -32.87 2.20 24.15
N LYS A 403 -31.84 1.89 23.35
CA LYS A 403 -30.66 1.09 23.74
C LYS A 403 -31.05 -0.28 24.33
N THR A 404 -31.98 -0.97 23.68
CA THR A 404 -32.48 -2.29 24.11
C THR A 404 -32.37 -3.30 22.99
N ILE A 405 -32.09 -4.54 23.36
CA ILE A 405 -32.10 -5.70 22.44
C ILE A 405 -33.15 -6.71 22.96
N THR A 406 -34.04 -7.14 22.07
CA THR A 406 -35.04 -8.15 22.38
C THR A 406 -34.70 -9.45 21.63
N CYS A 407 -34.63 -10.57 22.33
CA CYS A 407 -34.40 -11.88 21.76
C CYS A 407 -35.67 -12.42 21.03
N PRO A 408 -35.53 -13.48 20.20
CA PRO A 408 -36.67 -14.10 19.50
C PRO A 408 -37.77 -14.63 20.44
N ALA A 409 -37.45 -14.95 21.71
CA ALA A 409 -38.39 -15.39 22.74
C ALA A 409 -39.04 -14.21 23.50
N GLY A 410 -38.67 -12.95 23.19
CA GLY A 410 -39.27 -11.76 23.80
C GLY A 410 -38.54 -11.20 25.02
N GLN A 411 -37.46 -11.80 25.49
CA GLN A 411 -36.64 -11.24 26.58
C GLN A 411 -35.91 -10.00 26.09
N MET A 412 -35.88 -8.95 26.93
CA MET A 412 -35.29 -7.66 26.60
C MET A 412 -34.15 -7.32 27.58
N GLU A 413 -33.02 -6.92 27.02
CA GLU A 413 -31.84 -6.48 27.77
C GLU A 413 -31.40 -5.08 27.31
N PRO A 414 -30.91 -4.24 28.22
CA PRO A 414 -30.27 -2.98 27.85
C PRO A 414 -28.87 -3.24 27.24
N PHE A 415 -28.38 -2.32 26.42
CA PHE A 415 -27.05 -2.38 25.90
C PHE A 415 -26.37 -1.02 25.76
N GLU A 416 -25.04 -1.03 25.75
CA GLU A 416 -24.22 0.06 25.25
C GLU A 416 -23.56 -0.34 23.91
N PRO A 417 -23.49 0.58 22.93
CA PRO A 417 -22.76 0.34 21.69
C PRO A 417 -21.29 -0.02 21.97
N GLY A 418 -20.75 -1.02 21.29
CA GLY A 418 -19.43 -1.57 21.52
C GLY A 418 -19.37 -2.74 22.51
N ALA A 419 -20.44 -2.98 23.27
CA ALA A 419 -20.48 -4.01 24.32
C ALA A 419 -21.07 -5.35 23.84
N VAL A 420 -20.79 -6.39 24.61
CA VAL A 420 -21.46 -7.68 24.52
C VAL A 420 -22.63 -7.69 25.50
N VAL A 421 -23.81 -8.00 25.01
CA VAL A 421 -25.01 -8.21 25.84
C VAL A 421 -25.11 -9.68 26.15
N GLU A 422 -25.25 -9.99 27.41
CA GLU A 422 -25.50 -11.35 27.89
C GLU A 422 -26.93 -11.43 28.43
N PHE A 423 -27.72 -12.33 27.84
CA PHE A 423 -29.10 -12.60 28.33
C PHE A 423 -29.01 -13.49 29.55
N ASP A 424 -29.90 -13.22 30.49
CA ASP A 424 -29.97 -13.94 31.77
C ASP A 424 -30.04 -15.47 31.57
N PRO A 425 -29.09 -16.24 32.15
CA PRO A 425 -29.09 -17.71 32.10
C PRO A 425 -30.37 -18.34 32.64
N GLU A 426 -30.99 -17.76 33.70
CA GLU A 426 -32.20 -18.31 34.32
C GLU A 426 -33.39 -18.20 33.36
N SER A 427 -33.48 -17.11 32.59
CA SER A 427 -34.47 -16.93 31.54
C SER A 427 -34.19 -17.78 30.30
N CYS A 428 -32.93 -17.97 29.96
CA CYS A 428 -32.50 -18.76 28.80
C CYS A 428 -32.60 -20.28 29.05
N GLY A 429 -32.48 -20.74 30.27
CA GLY A 429 -32.51 -22.18 30.65
C GLY A 429 -33.79 -22.89 30.19
N PRO A 430 -35.00 -22.46 30.61
CA PRO A 430 -36.26 -23.07 30.23
C PRO A 430 -36.79 -22.64 28.86
N CYS A 431 -36.08 -21.80 28.14
CA CYS A 431 -36.54 -21.24 26.87
C CYS A 431 -36.76 -22.31 25.80
N VAL A 432 -37.95 -22.36 25.21
CA VAL A 432 -38.31 -23.30 24.13
C VAL A 432 -37.48 -23.14 22.85
N LEU A 433 -36.89 -21.96 22.64
CA LEU A 433 -36.04 -21.66 21.49
C LEU A 433 -34.54 -21.85 21.79
N ARG A 434 -34.18 -22.37 22.97
CA ARG A 434 -32.78 -22.49 23.41
C ARG A 434 -31.91 -23.25 22.40
N SER A 435 -32.40 -24.37 21.88
CA SER A 435 -31.65 -25.22 20.92
C SER A 435 -31.35 -24.50 19.60
N LEU A 436 -32.15 -23.51 19.21
CA LEU A 436 -31.93 -22.66 18.03
C LEU A 436 -31.17 -21.37 18.35
N CYS A 437 -30.82 -21.13 19.63
CA CYS A 437 -30.27 -19.87 20.09
C CYS A 437 -28.82 -19.98 20.54
N THR A 438 -28.45 -20.97 21.34
CA THR A 438 -27.11 -21.09 21.93
C THR A 438 -26.66 -22.53 22.11
N LEU A 439 -25.36 -22.77 21.97
CA LEU A 439 -24.70 -24.04 22.27
C LEU A 439 -24.16 -24.10 23.72
N SER A 440 -24.27 -23.01 24.48
CA SER A 440 -23.84 -22.97 25.87
C SER A 440 -24.69 -23.92 26.71
N ALA A 441 -24.04 -24.76 27.52
CA ALA A 441 -24.74 -25.71 28.39
C ALA A 441 -25.44 -24.99 29.57
N SER A 442 -24.76 -24.04 30.22
CA SER A 442 -25.22 -23.35 31.43
C SER A 442 -25.42 -21.86 31.30
N GLY A 443 -24.76 -21.18 30.31
CA GLY A 443 -24.84 -19.73 30.13
C GLY A 443 -26.03 -19.31 29.29
N GLY A 444 -26.35 -18.01 29.33
CA GLY A 444 -27.32 -17.36 28.45
C GLY A 444 -26.75 -17.14 27.03
N ARG A 445 -27.55 -16.52 26.17
CA ARG A 445 -27.13 -16.06 24.86
C ARG A 445 -26.35 -14.76 24.99
N SER A 446 -25.16 -14.67 24.36
CA SER A 446 -24.43 -13.43 24.21
C SER A 446 -24.53 -12.86 22.78
N VAL A 447 -24.66 -11.53 22.65
CA VAL A 447 -24.75 -10.82 21.38
C VAL A 447 -23.89 -9.55 21.44
N HIS A 448 -22.89 -9.44 20.57
CA HIS A 448 -22.08 -8.22 20.47
C HIS A 448 -22.80 -7.15 19.65
N ILE A 449 -22.99 -5.96 20.22
CA ILE A 449 -23.58 -4.78 19.57
C ILE A 449 -22.42 -3.85 19.18
N GLY A 450 -22.05 -3.82 17.90
CA GLY A 450 -20.96 -2.95 17.44
C GLY A 450 -21.29 -1.46 17.57
N GLU A 451 -20.28 -0.61 17.67
CA GLU A 451 -20.44 0.85 17.63
C GLU A 451 -21.12 1.32 16.34
N ASP A 452 -20.92 0.58 15.25
CA ASP A 452 -21.47 0.85 13.92
C ASP A 452 -22.89 0.27 13.69
N GLU A 453 -23.54 -0.30 14.72
CA GLU A 453 -24.84 -0.99 14.56
C GLU A 453 -25.92 -0.10 13.93
N ALA A 454 -25.97 1.18 14.26
CA ALA A 454 -26.92 2.12 13.65
C ALA A 454 -26.69 2.24 12.13
N LEU A 455 -25.43 2.26 11.69
CA LEU A 455 -25.07 2.25 10.28
C LEU A 455 -25.43 0.90 9.64
N GLN A 456 -25.14 -0.21 10.30
CA GLN A 456 -25.47 -1.56 9.81
C GLN A 456 -26.98 -1.72 9.58
N GLN A 457 -27.83 -1.19 10.45
CA GLN A 457 -29.28 -1.20 10.27
C GLN A 457 -29.72 -0.38 9.05
N LYS A 458 -29.14 0.83 8.86
CA LYS A 458 -29.39 1.65 7.67
C LYS A 458 -28.97 0.92 6.38
N LEU A 459 -27.79 0.28 6.38
CA LEU A 459 -27.28 -0.49 5.24
C LEU A 459 -28.14 -1.72 4.92
N ARG A 460 -28.66 -2.42 5.93
CA ARG A 460 -29.61 -3.54 5.73
C ARG A 460 -30.92 -3.07 5.08
N LYS A 461 -31.48 -1.94 5.56
CA LYS A 461 -32.67 -1.32 4.96
C LYS A 461 -32.41 -0.90 3.51
N LEU A 462 -31.23 -0.30 3.23
CA LEU A 462 -30.83 0.07 1.88
C LEU A 462 -30.74 -1.16 0.95
N GLN A 463 -30.09 -2.23 1.40
CA GLN A 463 -29.92 -3.46 0.61
C GLN A 463 -31.26 -4.18 0.34
N ALA A 464 -32.25 -4.03 1.20
CA ALA A 464 -33.55 -4.65 1.03
C ALA A 464 -34.34 -4.07 -0.16
N THR A 465 -34.11 -2.80 -0.53
CA THR A 465 -34.82 -2.13 -1.62
C THR A 465 -34.10 -2.30 -2.98
N ARG A 466 -34.86 -2.24 -4.09
CA ARG A 466 -34.30 -2.27 -5.45
C ARG A 466 -33.40 -1.06 -5.73
N PRO A 467 -33.83 0.20 -5.47
CA PRO A 467 -32.98 1.37 -5.66
C PRO A 467 -31.71 1.32 -4.80
N GLY A 468 -31.81 0.80 -3.57
CA GLY A 468 -30.65 0.63 -2.70
C GLY A 468 -29.62 -0.34 -3.26
N ARG A 469 -30.04 -1.47 -3.81
CA ARG A 469 -29.16 -2.42 -4.49
C ARG A 469 -28.48 -1.82 -5.73
N GLU A 470 -29.19 -1.00 -6.50
CA GLU A 470 -28.62 -0.29 -7.65
C GLU A 470 -27.54 0.71 -7.21
N ARG A 471 -27.77 1.47 -6.14
CA ARG A 471 -26.74 2.36 -5.56
C ARG A 471 -25.52 1.59 -5.08
N LEU A 472 -25.69 0.43 -4.47
CA LEU A 472 -24.57 -0.42 -4.04
C LEU A 472 -23.74 -0.98 -5.22
N ARG A 473 -24.38 -1.20 -6.39
CA ARG A 473 -23.68 -1.66 -7.61
C ARG A 473 -22.82 -0.57 -8.23
N ALA A 474 -23.08 0.71 -8.00
CA ALA A 474 -22.28 1.81 -8.53
C ALA A 474 -20.79 1.70 -8.13
N ARG A 475 -20.48 0.99 -7.03
CA ARG A 475 -19.09 0.69 -6.63
C ARG A 475 -18.29 -0.07 -7.69
N THR A 476 -18.93 -0.79 -8.60
CA THR A 476 -18.24 -1.54 -9.66
C THR A 476 -17.30 -0.65 -10.50
N GLY A 477 -17.58 0.65 -10.61
CA GLY A 477 -16.70 1.60 -11.31
C GLY A 477 -15.27 1.63 -10.76
N ILE A 478 -15.09 1.50 -9.42
CA ILE A 478 -13.74 1.49 -8.85
C ILE A 478 -12.97 0.20 -9.14
N GLU A 479 -13.65 -0.93 -9.32
CA GLU A 479 -13.03 -2.19 -9.71
C GLU A 479 -12.37 -2.07 -11.09
N HIS A 480 -13.02 -1.34 -12.03
CA HIS A 480 -12.44 -1.01 -13.33
C HIS A 480 -11.20 -0.11 -13.19
N ARG A 481 -11.21 0.86 -12.26
CA ARG A 481 -10.03 1.70 -12.00
C ARG A 481 -8.87 0.89 -11.44
N LEU A 482 -9.12 0.00 -10.49
CA LEU A 482 -8.08 -0.91 -9.98
C LEU A 482 -7.54 -1.83 -11.09
N ALA A 483 -8.39 -2.28 -12.01
CA ALA A 483 -7.95 -3.05 -13.18
C ALA A 483 -7.06 -2.22 -14.12
N HIS A 484 -7.36 -0.93 -14.34
CA HIS A 484 -6.51 -0.01 -15.11
C HIS A 484 -5.17 0.22 -14.42
N VAL A 485 -5.15 0.46 -13.10
CA VAL A 485 -3.92 0.53 -12.32
C VAL A 485 -3.11 -0.76 -12.45
N ALA A 486 -3.77 -1.92 -12.36
CA ALA A 486 -3.12 -3.22 -12.54
C ALA A 486 -2.54 -3.40 -13.95
N ALA A 487 -3.26 -2.99 -14.99
CA ALA A 487 -2.79 -3.06 -16.36
C ALA A 487 -1.55 -2.17 -16.59
N ARG A 488 -1.45 -1.02 -15.89
CA ARG A 488 -0.30 -0.11 -15.97
C ARG A 488 0.86 -0.54 -15.09
N GLN A 489 0.60 -0.99 -13.87
CA GLN A 489 1.63 -1.27 -12.86
C GLN A 489 2.08 -2.74 -12.85
N GLY A 490 1.23 -3.63 -13.36
CA GLY A 490 1.40 -5.07 -13.23
C GLY A 490 0.90 -5.60 -11.90
N SER A 491 1.11 -6.89 -11.67
CA SER A 491 0.73 -7.60 -10.44
C SER A 491 1.81 -7.55 -9.36
N LYS A 492 3.07 -7.26 -9.75
CA LYS A 492 4.24 -7.27 -8.86
C LYS A 492 4.80 -5.87 -8.66
N ALA A 493 5.17 -5.56 -7.43
CA ALA A 493 5.80 -4.32 -7.02
C ALA A 493 7.15 -4.12 -7.72
N ARG A 494 7.44 -2.87 -8.07
CA ARG A 494 8.73 -2.45 -8.61
C ARG A 494 9.74 -2.14 -7.50
N TYR A 495 9.23 -1.75 -6.33
CA TYR A 495 10.02 -1.25 -5.21
C TYR A 495 9.76 -2.07 -3.95
N CYS A 496 10.77 -2.14 -3.08
CA CYS A 496 10.61 -2.61 -1.71
C CYS A 496 10.04 -1.49 -0.82
N GLY A 497 9.18 -1.87 0.13
CA GLY A 497 8.58 -0.97 1.11
C GLY A 497 7.30 -0.27 0.64
N THR A 498 6.45 0.04 1.61
CA THR A 498 5.14 0.67 1.39
C THR A 498 5.28 2.08 0.82
N ARG A 499 6.24 2.86 1.30
CA ARG A 499 6.43 4.26 0.89
C ARG A 499 6.80 4.41 -0.59
N LYS A 500 7.75 3.61 -1.08
CA LYS A 500 8.16 3.63 -2.50
C LYS A 500 7.05 3.12 -3.42
N ASN A 501 6.26 2.16 -2.96
CA ASN A 501 5.11 1.66 -3.72
C ASN A 501 3.93 2.66 -3.69
N ALA A 502 3.76 3.47 -2.65
CA ALA A 502 2.80 4.57 -2.63
C ALA A 502 3.19 5.67 -3.63
N PHE A 503 4.48 6.02 -3.71
CA PHE A 503 5.00 6.89 -4.78
C PHE A 503 4.62 6.36 -6.17
N ASP A 504 4.87 5.09 -6.45
CA ASP A 504 4.57 4.51 -7.75
C ASP A 504 3.07 4.56 -8.08
N LEU A 505 2.22 4.29 -7.10
CA LEU A 505 0.77 4.36 -7.26
C LEU A 505 0.29 5.80 -7.53
N ARG A 506 0.81 6.81 -6.82
CA ARG A 506 0.51 8.23 -7.05
C ARG A 506 0.99 8.70 -8.41
N ARG A 507 2.18 8.26 -8.84
CA ARG A 507 2.71 8.52 -10.18
C ARG A 507 1.78 7.98 -11.27
N ILE A 508 1.26 6.77 -11.12
CA ILE A 508 0.28 6.20 -12.06
C ILE A 508 -1.03 7.00 -12.03
N ALA A 509 -1.50 7.41 -10.86
CA ALA A 509 -2.68 8.27 -10.75
C ALA A 509 -2.47 9.61 -11.48
N ALA A 510 -1.31 10.25 -11.35
CA ALA A 510 -0.98 11.48 -12.07
C ALA A 510 -0.99 11.29 -13.61
N VAL A 511 -0.47 10.16 -14.11
CA VAL A 511 -0.54 9.79 -15.52
C VAL A 511 -1.98 9.62 -15.99
N GLU A 512 -2.84 9.02 -15.18
CA GLU A 512 -4.26 8.85 -15.52
C GLU A 512 -5.01 10.18 -15.59
N TRP A 513 -4.71 11.11 -14.67
CA TRP A 513 -5.24 12.47 -14.71
C TRP A 513 -4.83 13.22 -15.99
N ALA A 514 -3.56 13.20 -16.34
CA ALA A 514 -3.06 13.83 -17.55
C ALA A 514 -3.69 13.23 -18.83
N GLN A 515 -3.98 11.93 -18.83
CA GLN A 515 -4.70 11.29 -19.94
C GLN A 515 -6.18 11.65 -20.00
N ALA A 516 -6.82 11.81 -18.85
CA ALA A 516 -8.24 12.16 -18.78
C ALA A 516 -8.46 13.61 -19.23
N ALA A 517 -7.58 14.54 -18.81
CA ALA A 517 -7.61 15.92 -19.23
C ALA A 517 -7.59 16.07 -20.77
N TYR A 518 -6.89 15.16 -21.44
CA TYR A 518 -6.85 15.16 -22.91
C TYR A 518 -8.05 14.48 -23.59
N ARG A 519 -8.75 13.55 -22.93
CA ARG A 519 -9.90 12.83 -23.53
C ARG A 519 -11.14 13.72 -23.73
N GLY A 520 -11.20 14.85 -23.04
CA GLY A 520 -12.30 15.83 -23.12
C GLY A 520 -12.15 16.86 -24.24
N GLY A 521 -11.02 16.90 -24.94
CA GLY A 521 -10.78 17.80 -26.07
C GLY A 521 -11.35 17.26 -27.39
N PRO A 522 -11.64 18.15 -28.38
CA PRO A 522 -12.30 17.81 -29.64
C PRO A 522 -11.55 16.80 -30.50
#